data_2808dc0d3885e7d270a59c50a70246e7
#
_entry.id   2808dc0d3885e7d270a59c50a70246e7
#
_cell.length_a   1.000
_cell.length_b   1.000
_cell.length_c   1.000
_cell.angle_alpha   90.00
_cell.angle_beta   90.00
_cell.angle_gamma   90.00
#
_symmetry.space_group_name_H-M   'P 1'
#
loop_
_entity.id
_entity.type
_entity.pdbx_description
1 polymer ?
#
loop_
_entity_poly.entity_id
_entity_poly.type
_entity_poly.pdbx_seq_one_letter_code
_entity_poly.pdbx_strand_id
1 'polypeptide(L)'
;MPGDTHRLDDQGRLLDRAPAAALADRLPGAEGRLDSLASRDKRQAAPLPYSLSALQVDAARRHGLSAKTVLDVCQRLYERHQLITYPRSDCRYLPEEHFANAQRTLNGACRHDETLSRWLAGADFSRRSKAWDDKKVGAHHALLPPASLPISTGCRARKPTSSD
;
A
#
# COMPACT_ATOMS: atom_id res chain seq x y z
N MET A 1 46.04 -0.94 21.10
CA MET A 1 45.15 0.19 20.88
C MET A 1 44.65 0.64 22.25
N PRO A 2 45.00 1.86 22.76
CA PRO A 2 44.44 2.32 24.02
C PRO A 2 42.94 2.50 23.82
N GLY A 3 42.16 1.92 24.73
CA GLY A 3 40.70 1.92 24.65
C GLY A 3 40.16 3.32 24.88
N ASP A 4 39.55 3.88 23.84
CA ASP A 4 38.67 5.03 23.95
C ASP A 4 37.42 4.61 24.73
N THR A 5 37.45 4.81 26.04
CA THR A 5 36.30 4.64 26.91
C THR A 5 35.34 5.82 26.72
N HIS A 6 34.73 5.88 25.54
CA HIS A 6 33.61 6.79 25.36
C HIS A 6 32.49 6.41 26.31
N ARG A 7 31.94 7.37 27.04
CA ARG A 7 30.78 7.15 27.92
C ARG A 7 29.58 6.74 27.07
N LEU A 8 29.24 5.48 27.15
CA LEU A 8 28.02 4.93 26.57
C LEU A 8 26.97 4.81 27.69
N ASP A 9 25.71 4.97 27.36
CA ASP A 9 24.61 4.62 28.25
C ASP A 9 24.33 3.12 28.25
N ASP A 10 23.36 2.67 29.07
CA ASP A 10 22.96 1.28 29.19
C ASP A 10 22.40 0.67 27.87
N GLN A 11 22.09 1.52 26.90
CA GLN A 11 21.64 1.14 25.56
C GLN A 11 22.74 1.23 24.49
N GLY A 12 23.99 1.47 24.90
CA GLY A 12 25.14 1.59 24.01
C GLY A 12 25.19 2.89 23.19
N ARG A 13 24.47 3.94 23.60
CA ARG A 13 24.46 5.23 22.91
C ARG A 13 25.58 6.12 23.45
N LEU A 14 26.28 6.82 22.56
CA LEU A 14 27.33 7.77 22.90
C LEU A 14 26.72 9.04 23.56
N LEU A 15 27.11 9.34 24.80
CA LEU A 15 26.59 10.49 25.56
C LEU A 15 27.38 11.78 25.29
N ASP A 16 28.61 11.67 24.82
CA ASP A 16 29.44 12.81 24.51
C ASP A 16 29.38 13.18 23.02
N ARG A 17 29.08 14.44 22.75
CA ARG A 17 28.96 14.95 21.37
C ARG A 17 30.34 15.16 20.71
N ALA A 18 31.39 15.46 21.46
CA ALA A 18 32.68 15.84 20.89
C ALA A 18 33.33 14.69 20.09
N PRO A 19 33.38 13.43 20.56
CA PRO A 19 33.90 12.31 19.79
C PRO A 19 33.08 12.02 18.53
N ALA A 20 31.73 12.17 18.61
CA ALA A 20 30.86 11.97 17.48
C ALA A 20 31.09 13.03 16.38
N ALA A 21 31.26 14.30 16.77
CA ALA A 21 31.57 15.39 15.85
C ALA A 21 32.94 15.18 15.19
N ALA A 22 33.97 14.88 15.98
CA ALA A 22 35.32 14.60 15.46
C ALA A 22 35.38 13.41 14.46
N LEU A 23 34.53 12.38 14.72
CA LEU A 23 34.40 11.27 13.78
C LEU A 23 33.68 11.72 12.48
N ALA A 24 32.59 12.46 12.61
CA ALA A 24 31.81 12.98 11.48
C ALA A 24 32.67 13.87 10.56
N ASP A 25 33.56 14.69 11.11
CA ASP A 25 34.48 15.55 10.35
C ASP A 25 35.55 14.77 9.60
N ARG A 26 35.91 13.57 10.06
CA ARG A 26 36.94 12.70 9.45
C ARG A 26 36.40 11.77 8.37
N LEU A 27 35.10 11.50 8.35
CA LEU A 27 34.48 10.56 7.40
C LEU A 27 34.36 11.05 5.96
N PRO A 28 34.07 12.34 5.69
CA PRO A 28 33.99 12.82 4.32
C PRO A 28 35.29 12.60 3.57
N GLY A 29 35.26 11.85 2.46
CA GLY A 29 36.46 11.55 1.65
C GLY A 29 37.39 10.45 2.20
N ALA A 30 37.04 9.83 3.35
CA ALA A 30 37.81 8.70 3.85
C ALA A 30 37.51 7.43 3.03
N GLU A 31 38.56 6.64 2.77
CA GLU A 31 38.40 5.33 2.13
C GLU A 31 37.75 4.35 3.12
N GLY A 32 36.66 3.71 2.67
CA GLY A 32 35.99 2.65 3.40
C GLY A 32 36.24 1.28 2.76
N ARG A 33 36.43 0.27 3.57
CA ARG A 33 36.51 -1.12 3.13
C ARG A 33 35.26 -1.89 3.58
N LEU A 34 34.65 -2.63 2.65
CA LEU A 34 33.55 -3.52 2.96
C LEU A 34 34.11 -4.86 3.47
N ASP A 35 33.96 -5.15 4.75
CA ASP A 35 34.46 -6.39 5.37
C ASP A 35 33.55 -7.58 5.14
N SER A 36 32.24 -7.36 5.10
CA SER A 36 31.27 -8.43 4.83
C SER A 36 30.01 -7.89 4.16
N LEU A 37 29.43 -8.70 3.29
CA LEU A 37 28.13 -8.46 2.68
C LEU A 37 27.26 -9.69 2.88
N ALA A 38 26.15 -9.54 3.60
CA ALA A 38 25.13 -10.59 3.73
C ALA A 38 23.88 -10.20 2.96
N SER A 39 23.53 -11.00 1.97
CA SER A 39 22.27 -10.88 1.23
C SER A 39 21.28 -11.95 1.70
N ARG A 40 20.05 -11.55 1.98
CA ARG A 40 18.98 -12.48 2.37
C ARG A 40 17.72 -12.16 1.60
N ASP A 41 17.15 -13.15 0.95
CA ASP A 41 15.85 -13.03 0.32
C ASP A 41 14.76 -12.91 1.38
N LYS A 42 13.99 -11.83 1.32
CA LYS A 42 12.83 -11.62 2.20
C LYS A 42 11.55 -11.71 1.38
N ARG A 43 10.72 -12.69 1.68
CA ARG A 43 9.38 -12.78 1.09
C ARG A 43 8.42 -11.87 1.87
N GLN A 44 7.81 -10.93 1.17
CA GLN A 44 6.75 -10.09 1.71
C GLN A 44 5.40 -10.55 1.15
N ALA A 45 4.44 -10.82 2.05
CA ALA A 45 3.09 -11.13 1.62
C ALA A 45 2.43 -9.90 0.99
N ALA A 46 1.53 -10.11 0.02
CA ALA A 46 0.71 -9.04 -0.52
C ALA A 46 -0.09 -8.35 0.60
N PRO A 47 -0.29 -7.02 0.52
CA PRO A 47 -1.12 -6.31 1.47
C PRO A 47 -2.57 -6.82 1.40
N LEU A 48 -3.29 -6.70 2.51
CA LEU A 48 -4.72 -6.97 2.52
C LEU A 48 -5.47 -5.88 1.72
N PRO A 49 -6.62 -6.20 1.14
CA PRO A 49 -7.52 -5.22 0.53
C PRO A 49 -7.87 -4.08 1.48
N TYR A 50 -8.52 -3.05 0.97
CA TYR A 50 -8.89 -1.90 1.79
C TYR A 50 -10.18 -2.13 2.58
N SER A 51 -10.16 -1.73 3.85
CA SER A 51 -11.34 -1.22 4.56
C SER A 51 -11.44 0.29 4.33
N LEU A 52 -12.53 0.92 4.74
CA LEU A 52 -12.66 2.38 4.65
C LEU A 52 -11.50 3.10 5.37
N SER A 53 -11.20 2.71 6.61
CA SER A 53 -10.13 3.35 7.39
C SER A 53 -8.75 3.19 6.74
N ALA A 54 -8.45 2.00 6.21
CA ALA A 54 -7.18 1.77 5.52
C ALA A 54 -7.07 2.61 4.24
N LEU A 55 -8.16 2.75 3.49
CA LEU A 55 -8.22 3.59 2.31
C LEU A 55 -8.05 5.09 2.66
N GLN A 56 -8.70 5.56 3.72
CA GLN A 56 -8.57 6.94 4.19
C GLN A 56 -7.13 7.28 4.58
N VAL A 57 -6.45 6.38 5.31
CA VAL A 57 -5.03 6.57 5.68
C VAL A 57 -4.13 6.62 4.45
N ASP A 58 -4.33 5.72 3.49
CA ASP A 58 -3.50 5.68 2.28
C ASP A 58 -3.76 6.90 1.38
N ALA A 59 -5.02 7.29 1.21
CA ALA A 59 -5.41 8.49 0.45
C ALA A 59 -4.88 9.79 1.08
N ALA A 60 -4.87 9.89 2.41
CA ALA A 60 -4.29 11.02 3.12
C ALA A 60 -2.77 11.09 2.88
N ARG A 61 -2.08 9.96 2.96
CA ARG A 61 -0.62 9.90 2.76
C ARG A 61 -0.19 10.21 1.33
N ARG A 62 -0.92 9.70 0.33
CA ARG A 62 -0.54 9.83 -1.09
C ARG A 62 -1.05 11.09 -1.75
N HIS A 63 -2.22 11.57 -1.33
CA HIS A 63 -2.96 12.64 -2.03
C HIS A 63 -3.38 13.80 -1.11
N GLY A 64 -3.07 13.75 0.18
CA GLY A 64 -3.46 14.79 1.13
C GLY A 64 -4.97 14.90 1.36
N LEU A 65 -5.75 13.87 1.02
CA LEU A 65 -7.21 13.90 1.13
C LEU A 65 -7.66 13.72 2.57
N SER A 66 -8.69 14.48 2.98
CA SER A 66 -9.32 14.30 4.28
C SER A 66 -10.13 13.00 4.34
N ALA A 67 -10.27 12.41 5.52
CA ALA A 67 -11.10 11.21 5.72
C ALA A 67 -12.55 11.44 5.25
N LYS A 68 -13.10 12.65 5.48
CA LYS A 68 -14.44 13.03 5.01
C LYS A 68 -14.51 13.00 3.49
N THR A 69 -13.55 13.63 2.81
CA THR A 69 -13.51 13.66 1.34
C THR A 69 -13.45 12.25 0.75
N VAL A 70 -12.63 11.36 1.33
CA VAL A 70 -12.52 9.97 0.88
C VAL A 70 -13.86 9.24 1.05
N LEU A 71 -14.54 9.40 2.18
CA LEU A 71 -15.85 8.80 2.41
C LEU A 71 -16.87 9.32 1.41
N ASP A 72 -16.95 10.62 1.17
CA ASP A 72 -17.89 11.25 0.24
C ASP A 72 -17.66 10.74 -1.21
N VAL A 73 -16.39 10.54 -1.60
CA VAL A 73 -16.04 9.94 -2.90
C VAL A 73 -16.49 8.47 -2.96
N CYS A 74 -16.20 7.68 -1.94
CA CYS A 74 -16.59 6.27 -1.88
C CYS A 74 -18.11 6.12 -1.92
N GLN A 75 -18.86 6.94 -1.21
CA GLN A 75 -20.32 6.93 -1.27
C GLN A 75 -20.86 7.21 -2.67
N ARG A 76 -20.30 8.22 -3.37
CA ARG A 76 -20.68 8.50 -4.76
C ARG A 76 -20.34 7.36 -5.72
N LEU A 77 -19.17 6.73 -5.54
CA LEU A 77 -18.78 5.57 -6.33
C LEU A 77 -19.72 4.38 -6.12
N TYR A 78 -20.20 4.19 -4.90
CA TYR A 78 -21.15 3.13 -4.55
C TYR A 78 -22.58 3.45 -5.03
N GLU A 79 -23.12 4.61 -4.64
CA GLU A 79 -24.54 4.94 -4.83
C GLU A 79 -24.88 5.33 -6.27
N ARG A 80 -24.00 6.14 -6.91
CA ARG A 80 -24.29 6.68 -8.25
C ARG A 80 -23.68 5.85 -9.37
N HIS A 81 -22.45 5.35 -9.14
CA HIS A 81 -21.68 4.73 -10.19
C HIS A 81 -21.62 3.21 -10.09
N GLN A 82 -21.96 2.65 -8.94
CA GLN A 82 -21.90 1.21 -8.68
C GLN A 82 -20.52 0.60 -9.03
N LEU A 83 -19.44 1.37 -8.76
CA LEU A 83 -18.06 1.00 -9.10
C LEU A 83 -17.29 0.38 -7.95
N ILE A 84 -17.83 0.39 -6.75
CA ILE A 84 -17.25 -0.27 -5.57
C ILE A 84 -18.36 -0.95 -4.76
N THR A 85 -17.97 -1.90 -3.91
CA THR A 85 -18.84 -2.51 -2.91
C THR A 85 -19.15 -1.54 -1.77
N TYR A 86 -19.98 -1.94 -0.80
CA TYR A 86 -20.42 -1.08 0.29
C TYR A 86 -19.25 -0.37 1.00
N PRO A 87 -19.20 0.98 1.01
CA PRO A 87 -18.00 1.72 1.35
C PRO A 87 -17.66 1.77 2.84
N ARG A 88 -18.63 1.58 3.73
CA ARG A 88 -18.42 1.68 5.18
C ARG A 88 -18.00 0.36 5.81
N SER A 89 -17.25 -0.45 5.08
CA SER A 89 -16.71 -1.70 5.60
C SER A 89 -15.44 -1.46 6.39
N ASP A 90 -15.33 -2.05 7.57
CA ASP A 90 -14.12 -2.15 8.39
C ASP A 90 -13.33 -3.44 8.12
N CYS A 91 -13.91 -4.37 7.34
CA CYS A 91 -13.29 -5.63 6.97
C CYS A 91 -12.21 -5.44 5.90
N ARG A 92 -11.15 -6.25 5.97
CA ARG A 92 -10.06 -6.32 4.99
C ARG A 92 -9.91 -7.70 4.35
N TYR A 93 -10.91 -8.55 4.54
CA TYR A 93 -10.93 -9.91 4.02
C TYR A 93 -12.04 -10.08 2.99
N LEU A 94 -11.93 -11.11 2.20
CA LEU A 94 -12.80 -11.42 1.08
C LEU A 94 -13.42 -12.81 1.26
N PRO A 95 -14.69 -13.00 0.86
CA PRO A 95 -15.30 -14.31 0.82
C PRO A 95 -14.58 -15.22 -0.17
N GLU A 96 -14.42 -16.48 0.20
CA GLU A 96 -13.75 -17.48 -0.63
C GLU A 96 -14.48 -17.71 -1.96
N GLU A 97 -15.79 -17.64 -1.97
CA GLU A 97 -16.61 -17.77 -3.17
C GLU A 97 -16.31 -16.72 -4.25
N HIS A 98 -15.88 -15.52 -3.85
CA HIS A 98 -15.53 -14.46 -4.79
C HIS A 98 -14.21 -14.72 -5.53
N PHE A 99 -13.38 -15.64 -5.05
CA PHE A 99 -12.10 -15.97 -5.69
C PHE A 99 -12.29 -16.49 -7.13
N ALA A 100 -13.32 -17.31 -7.36
CA ALA A 100 -13.63 -17.82 -8.70
C ALA A 100 -13.90 -16.70 -9.72
N ASN A 101 -14.39 -15.54 -9.26
CA ASN A 101 -14.73 -14.39 -10.10
C ASN A 101 -13.62 -13.31 -10.11
N ALA A 102 -12.52 -13.50 -9.37
CA ALA A 102 -11.48 -12.48 -9.19
C ALA A 102 -10.90 -11.99 -10.52
N GLN A 103 -10.57 -12.90 -11.43
CA GLN A 103 -10.04 -12.56 -12.75
C GLN A 103 -11.03 -11.72 -13.56
N ARG A 104 -12.30 -12.08 -13.56
CA ARG A 104 -13.34 -11.35 -14.29
C ARG A 104 -13.52 -9.94 -13.72
N THR A 105 -13.56 -9.83 -12.40
CA THR A 105 -13.68 -8.55 -11.68
C THR A 105 -12.51 -7.63 -12.00
N LEU A 106 -11.29 -8.13 -11.94
CA LEU A 106 -10.09 -7.36 -12.23
C LEU A 106 -9.98 -6.96 -13.70
N ASN A 107 -10.31 -7.86 -14.62
CA ASN A 107 -10.37 -7.54 -16.07
C ASN A 107 -11.37 -6.39 -16.34
N GLY A 108 -12.51 -6.39 -15.65
CA GLY A 108 -13.48 -5.29 -15.75
C GLY A 108 -12.93 -3.98 -15.20
N ALA A 109 -12.31 -4.01 -14.01
CA ALA A 109 -11.79 -2.83 -13.34
C ALA A 109 -10.60 -2.19 -14.08
N CYS A 110 -9.74 -3.01 -14.69
CA CYS A 110 -8.51 -2.54 -15.34
C CYS A 110 -8.69 -2.16 -16.81
N ARG A 111 -9.87 -2.38 -17.40
CA ARG A 111 -10.14 -2.25 -18.84
C ARG A 111 -9.69 -0.92 -19.48
N HIS A 112 -9.73 0.16 -18.74
CA HIS A 112 -9.46 1.51 -19.23
C HIS A 112 -8.12 2.08 -18.71
N ASP A 113 -7.29 1.27 -18.07
CA ASP A 113 -5.98 1.65 -17.57
C ASP A 113 -4.91 0.68 -18.10
N GLU A 114 -4.06 1.18 -19.00
CA GLU A 114 -3.01 0.36 -19.63
C GLU A 114 -1.97 -0.15 -18.63
N THR A 115 -1.68 0.61 -17.59
CA THR A 115 -0.72 0.23 -16.55
C THR A 115 -1.26 -0.94 -15.74
N LEU A 116 -2.51 -0.82 -15.28
CA LEU A 116 -3.19 -1.89 -14.54
C LEU A 116 -3.40 -3.12 -15.42
N SER A 117 -3.75 -2.96 -16.70
CA SER A 117 -3.90 -4.05 -17.64
C SER A 117 -2.59 -4.82 -17.88
N ARG A 118 -1.46 -4.13 -17.95
CA ARG A 118 -0.13 -4.76 -18.04
C ARG A 118 0.22 -5.58 -16.81
N TRP A 119 -0.06 -5.06 -15.61
CA TRP A 119 0.16 -5.81 -14.37
C TRP A 119 -0.74 -7.02 -14.28
N LEU A 120 -1.98 -6.88 -14.73
CA LEU A 120 -2.94 -7.98 -14.73
C LEU A 120 -2.55 -9.11 -15.70
N ALA A 121 -1.95 -8.79 -16.83
CA ALA A 121 -1.46 -9.78 -17.80
C ALA A 121 -0.36 -10.72 -17.23
N GLY A 122 0.39 -10.23 -16.24
CA GLY A 122 1.40 -11.01 -15.50
C GLY A 122 0.88 -11.66 -14.22
N ALA A 123 -0.40 -11.52 -13.88
CA ALA A 123 -0.96 -12.01 -12.63
C ALA A 123 -1.24 -13.52 -12.69
N ASP A 124 -0.84 -14.22 -11.64
CA ASP A 124 -1.15 -15.64 -11.44
C ASP A 124 -2.43 -15.80 -10.62
N PHE A 125 -3.53 -16.08 -11.29
CA PHE A 125 -4.85 -16.26 -10.68
C PHE A 125 -5.04 -17.60 -9.97
N SER A 126 -4.09 -18.52 -10.08
CA SER A 126 -4.10 -19.76 -9.29
C SER A 126 -3.67 -19.52 -7.84
N ARG A 127 -2.94 -18.43 -7.58
CA ARG A 127 -2.39 -18.11 -6.26
C ARG A 127 -3.42 -17.45 -5.37
N ARG A 128 -3.73 -18.11 -4.28
CA ARG A 128 -4.65 -17.61 -3.27
C ARG A 128 -3.89 -16.92 -2.15
N SER A 129 -4.17 -15.65 -1.90
CA SER A 129 -3.59 -14.92 -0.78
C SER A 129 -4.37 -15.16 0.51
N LYS A 130 -3.78 -14.75 1.66
CA LYS A 130 -4.44 -14.80 2.97
C LYS A 130 -5.64 -13.83 3.12
N ALA A 131 -5.94 -13.03 2.10
CA ALA A 131 -7.09 -12.13 2.10
C ALA A 131 -8.41 -12.90 1.94
N TRP A 132 -8.40 -14.08 1.35
CA TRP A 132 -9.56 -14.95 1.13
C TRP A 132 -9.76 -15.83 2.37
N ASP A 133 -10.66 -15.41 3.26
CA ASP A 133 -10.89 -16.06 4.55
C ASP A 133 -12.30 -15.74 5.07
N ASP A 134 -13.23 -16.68 4.85
CA ASP A 134 -14.65 -16.52 5.26
C ASP A 134 -14.80 -16.28 6.76
N LYS A 135 -13.90 -16.86 7.58
CA LYS A 135 -13.98 -16.73 9.04
C LYS A 135 -13.70 -15.30 9.54
N LYS A 136 -13.09 -14.48 8.69
CA LYS A 136 -12.73 -13.09 8.99
C LYS A 136 -13.63 -12.08 8.27
N VAL A 137 -14.56 -12.55 7.47
CA VAL A 137 -15.58 -11.71 6.83
C VAL A 137 -16.78 -11.63 7.78
N GLY A 138 -17.16 -10.39 8.13
CA GLY A 138 -18.34 -10.12 8.95
C GLY A 138 -19.56 -9.82 8.08
N ALA A 139 -20.31 -8.79 8.46
CA ALA A 139 -21.49 -8.35 7.70
C ALA A 139 -21.12 -7.82 6.30
N HIS A 140 -19.95 -7.28 6.15
CA HIS A 140 -19.41 -6.75 4.88
C HIS A 140 -17.98 -7.23 4.70
N HIS A 141 -17.59 -7.46 3.44
CA HIS A 141 -16.22 -7.76 3.07
C HIS A 141 -15.42 -6.49 2.72
N ALA A 142 -14.14 -6.63 2.40
CA ALA A 142 -13.28 -5.52 1.97
C ALA A 142 -13.81 -4.79 0.74
N LEU A 143 -13.34 -3.56 0.53
CA LEU A 143 -13.70 -2.75 -0.63
C LEU A 143 -13.14 -3.36 -1.91
N LEU A 144 -14.02 -3.59 -2.87
CA LEU A 144 -13.71 -4.15 -4.19
C LEU A 144 -14.50 -3.44 -5.29
N PRO A 145 -14.01 -3.44 -6.54
CA PRO A 145 -14.85 -3.25 -7.69
C PRO A 145 -15.88 -4.39 -7.77
N PRO A 146 -17.13 -4.15 -8.18
CA PRO A 146 -18.11 -5.21 -8.35
C PRO A 146 -17.74 -6.13 -9.53
N ALA A 147 -18.18 -7.39 -9.48
CA ALA A 147 -17.90 -8.38 -10.53
C ALA A 147 -18.49 -7.99 -11.90
N SER A 148 -19.56 -7.22 -11.90
CA SER A 148 -20.17 -6.62 -13.09
C SER A 148 -20.05 -5.10 -13.00
N LEU A 149 -18.98 -4.54 -13.60
CA LEU A 149 -18.91 -3.10 -13.76
C LEU A 149 -19.94 -2.65 -14.82
N PRO A 150 -20.79 -1.67 -14.53
CA PRO A 150 -21.61 -1.07 -15.55
C PRO A 150 -20.69 -0.48 -16.62
N ILE A 151 -21.04 -0.64 -17.89
CA ILE A 151 -20.33 -0.01 -19.01
C ILE A 151 -20.62 1.49 -18.90
N SER A 152 -19.82 2.21 -18.12
CA SER A 152 -19.97 3.66 -18.00
C SER A 152 -19.19 4.31 -19.13
N THR A 153 -19.92 4.71 -20.16
CA THR A 153 -19.51 5.72 -21.10
C THR A 153 -19.35 7.03 -20.35
N GLY A 154 -18.12 7.40 -19.90
CA GLY A 154 -17.91 8.77 -19.48
C GLY A 154 -17.12 9.12 -18.22
N CYS A 155 -16.27 8.26 -17.70
CA CYS A 155 -15.28 8.72 -16.71
C CYS A 155 -13.98 9.17 -17.41
N ARG A 156 -14.00 10.37 -18.01
CA ARG A 156 -12.75 11.04 -18.42
C ARG A 156 -12.06 11.53 -17.16
N ALA A 157 -10.91 10.95 -16.86
CA ALA A 157 -9.97 11.51 -15.92
C ALA A 157 -9.67 12.96 -16.33
N ARG A 158 -10.08 13.95 -15.54
CA ARG A 158 -9.60 15.33 -15.73
C ARG A 158 -8.10 15.31 -15.44
N LYS A 159 -7.29 15.60 -16.44
CA LYS A 159 -5.88 15.95 -16.26
C LYS A 159 -5.82 17.14 -15.29
N PRO A 160 -4.90 17.12 -14.30
CA PRO A 160 -4.65 18.33 -13.51
C PRO A 160 -4.18 19.42 -14.47
N THR A 161 -4.90 20.52 -14.54
CA THR A 161 -4.44 21.75 -15.19
C THR A 161 -3.31 22.28 -14.34
N SER A 162 -2.09 22.28 -14.88
CA SER A 162 -1.00 23.11 -14.38
C SER A 162 -1.43 24.55 -14.59
N SER A 163 -1.71 25.26 -13.52
CA SER A 163 -1.78 26.71 -13.53
C SER A 163 -0.37 27.23 -13.29
N ASP A 164 0.08 28.07 -14.22
CA ASP A 164 1.25 28.92 -14.11
C ASP A 164 1.19 29.82 -12.87
#